data_9acc0996c95b39c43c2511065cfc03fd
#
_entry.id   9acc0996c95b39c43c2511065cfc03fd
#
_cell.length_a   1.000
_cell.length_b   1.000
_cell.length_c   1.000
_cell.angle_alpha   90.00
_cell.angle_beta   90.00
_cell.angle_gamma   90.00
#
_symmetry.space_group_name_H-M   'P 1'
#
loop_
_entity.id
_entity.type
_entity.pdbx_description
1 polymer ?
#
loop_
_entity_poly.entity_id
_entity_poly.type
_entity_poly.pdbx_seq_one_letter_code
_entity_poly.pdbx_strand_id
1 'polypeptide(L)'
;MSIIHSIQFKALTHSAVYAAIIFGSIAICISYLGQRAHEVNRESLDNHLRTVAEHAAALVDGDLHEKLLADGETGTSLYVEMITPLVKLHSVSPEIHYLYTMKDTGVNLVYGLDTAWSDQLKTSYEDLEAEDVGAVYDVSEEDYKAWADRVRIEGTHVDEDFIVDETGNFITASAPFFNAKGEYVGFVGVDISPPFYFAYQRDITNSVRYGYILGALLSLLFSFGVYRKQLAIEKLQQNLYNQTIKDALTGCFNRRHFEYERERLEEQYRRDGREFSLALLDIDHFKSVNDVHGHDVGDTIIMEVAKMLKSQIRKNDQLFRIGGEEFVILLYATDQSTAEKVSDRCINAIRKYSFGNKHDLDLTVTLSVGLATFDGDADIYKTADLALYEAKNNGRDQIVLAS
;
A
#
# COMPACT_ATOMS: atom_id res chain seq x y z
N MET A 1 25.94 7.31 8.70
CA MET A 1 24.71 7.89 8.10
C MET A 1 24.15 7.02 6.96
N SER A 2 24.96 6.38 6.12
CA SER A 2 24.50 5.57 4.97
C SER A 2 23.76 4.26 5.32
N ILE A 3 24.17 3.54 6.36
CA ILE A 3 23.58 2.25 6.75
C ILE A 3 22.14 2.41 7.28
N ILE A 4 21.91 3.41 8.14
CA ILE A 4 20.56 3.68 8.69
C ILE A 4 19.58 4.08 7.57
N HIS A 5 20.02 4.87 6.59
CA HIS A 5 19.21 5.22 5.41
C HIS A 5 18.89 4.00 4.55
N SER A 6 19.83 3.09 4.34
CA SER A 6 19.64 1.84 3.58
C SER A 6 18.61 0.93 4.26
N ILE A 7 18.66 0.82 5.59
CA ILE A 7 17.72 0.04 6.41
C ILE A 7 16.31 0.60 6.31
N GLN A 8 16.16 1.91 6.56
CA GLN A 8 14.86 2.58 6.46
C GLN A 8 14.26 2.47 5.06
N PHE A 9 15.09 2.59 4.03
CA PHE A 9 14.65 2.46 2.64
C PHE A 9 14.14 1.04 2.34
N LYS A 10 14.85 -0.03 2.77
CA LYS A 10 14.38 -1.41 2.59
C LYS A 10 13.08 -1.69 3.33
N ALA A 11 12.96 -1.22 4.58
CA ALA A 11 11.73 -1.39 5.35
C ALA A 11 10.55 -0.68 4.69
N LEU A 12 10.77 0.52 4.14
CA LEU A 12 9.76 1.29 3.42
C LEU A 12 9.33 0.60 2.13
N THR A 13 10.28 0.11 1.33
CA THR A 13 9.97 -0.59 0.07
C THR A 13 9.17 -1.87 0.30
N HIS A 14 9.55 -2.69 1.28
CA HIS A 14 8.80 -3.91 1.61
C HIS A 14 7.39 -3.59 2.09
N SER A 15 7.22 -2.60 2.99
CA SER A 15 5.90 -2.21 3.48
C SER A 15 5.01 -1.64 2.36
N ALA A 16 5.58 -0.88 1.41
CA ALA A 16 4.86 -0.35 0.25
C ALA A 16 4.38 -1.47 -0.69
N VAL A 17 5.20 -2.50 -0.93
CA VAL A 17 4.81 -3.67 -1.73
C VAL A 17 3.64 -4.41 -1.08
N TYR A 18 3.69 -4.65 0.24
CA TYR A 18 2.57 -5.28 0.95
C TYR A 18 1.30 -4.42 0.89
N ALA A 19 1.41 -3.10 1.06
CA ALA A 19 0.28 -2.19 0.91
C ALA A 19 -0.37 -2.30 -0.47
N ALA A 20 0.44 -2.31 -1.53
CA ALA A 20 -0.04 -2.41 -2.91
C ALA A 20 -0.76 -3.75 -3.18
N ILE A 21 -0.20 -4.87 -2.70
CA ILE A 21 -0.81 -6.20 -2.86
C ILE A 21 -2.15 -6.27 -2.13
N ILE A 22 -2.21 -5.83 -0.87
CA ILE A 22 -3.44 -5.86 -0.06
C ILE A 22 -4.49 -4.95 -0.67
N PHE A 23 -4.14 -3.70 -1.00
CA PHE A 23 -5.07 -2.77 -1.63
C PHE A 23 -5.58 -3.30 -2.97
N GLY A 24 -4.70 -3.83 -3.82
CA GLY A 24 -5.08 -4.43 -5.11
C GLY A 24 -6.06 -5.59 -4.94
N SER A 25 -5.83 -6.47 -3.98
CA SER A 25 -6.75 -7.59 -3.69
C SER A 25 -8.12 -7.11 -3.21
N ILE A 26 -8.15 -6.13 -2.30
CA ILE A 26 -9.39 -5.52 -1.81
C ILE A 26 -10.12 -4.80 -2.95
N ALA A 27 -9.39 -4.04 -3.77
CA ALA A 27 -9.95 -3.29 -4.89
C ALA A 27 -10.61 -4.22 -5.93
N ILE A 28 -9.96 -5.33 -6.28
CA ILE A 28 -10.52 -6.34 -7.17
C ILE A 28 -11.83 -6.91 -6.59
N CYS A 29 -11.85 -7.22 -5.30
CA CYS A 29 -13.02 -7.76 -4.62
C CYS A 29 -14.19 -6.76 -4.62
N ILE A 30 -13.92 -5.48 -4.30
CA ILE A 30 -14.91 -4.41 -4.28
C ILE A 30 -15.43 -4.14 -5.70
N SER A 31 -14.55 -4.13 -6.72
CA SER A 31 -14.93 -3.95 -8.12
C SER A 31 -15.90 -5.05 -8.56
N TYR A 32 -15.55 -6.31 -8.29
CA TYR A 32 -16.38 -7.47 -8.63
C TYR A 32 -17.75 -7.41 -7.94
N LEU A 33 -17.77 -7.14 -6.62
CA LEU A 33 -19.02 -7.05 -5.86
C LEU A 33 -19.87 -5.85 -6.32
N GLY A 34 -19.23 -4.72 -6.62
CA GLY A 34 -19.90 -3.54 -7.15
C GLY A 34 -20.56 -3.81 -8.50
N GLN A 35 -19.82 -4.42 -9.43
CA GLN A 35 -20.36 -4.81 -10.73
C GLN A 35 -21.55 -5.75 -10.57
N ARG A 36 -21.42 -6.77 -9.73
CA ARG A 36 -22.50 -7.73 -9.48
C ARG A 36 -23.73 -7.08 -8.85
N ALA A 37 -23.51 -6.13 -7.93
CA ALA A 37 -24.62 -5.36 -7.34
C ALA A 37 -25.34 -4.48 -8.37
N HIS A 38 -24.60 -3.85 -9.30
CA HIS A 38 -25.21 -3.09 -10.40
C HIS A 38 -26.03 -3.99 -11.34
N GLU A 39 -25.52 -5.17 -11.70
CA GLU A 39 -26.24 -6.14 -12.53
C GLU A 39 -27.57 -6.57 -11.87
N VAL A 40 -27.51 -6.99 -10.59
CA VAL A 40 -28.71 -7.41 -9.84
C VAL A 40 -29.71 -6.27 -9.68
N ASN A 41 -29.21 -5.06 -9.43
CA ASN A 41 -30.06 -3.88 -9.29
C ASN A 41 -30.74 -3.52 -10.62
N ARG A 42 -30.01 -3.63 -11.74
CA ARG A 42 -30.58 -3.42 -13.08
C ARG A 42 -31.65 -4.48 -13.39
N GLU A 43 -31.38 -5.74 -13.17
CA GLU A 43 -32.36 -6.82 -13.36
C GLU A 43 -33.62 -6.62 -12.51
N SER A 44 -33.46 -6.14 -11.26
CA SER A 44 -34.58 -5.80 -10.40
C SER A 44 -35.44 -4.66 -10.95
N LEU A 45 -34.79 -3.61 -11.50
CA LEU A 45 -35.47 -2.49 -12.13
C LEU A 45 -36.21 -2.93 -13.40
N ASP A 46 -35.56 -3.72 -14.25
CA ASP A 46 -36.17 -4.23 -15.48
C ASP A 46 -37.39 -5.10 -15.20
N ASN A 47 -37.32 -5.98 -14.20
CA ASN A 47 -38.47 -6.79 -13.77
C ASN A 47 -39.62 -5.92 -13.18
N HIS A 48 -39.28 -4.86 -12.44
CA HIS A 48 -40.28 -3.93 -11.93
C HIS A 48 -40.97 -3.19 -13.08
N LEU A 49 -40.20 -2.61 -14.01
CA LEU A 49 -40.75 -1.88 -15.16
C LEU A 49 -41.57 -2.80 -16.06
N ARG A 50 -41.13 -4.03 -16.30
CA ARG A 50 -41.91 -5.04 -17.01
C ARG A 50 -43.28 -5.26 -16.35
N THR A 51 -43.30 -5.43 -15.03
CA THR A 51 -44.53 -5.63 -14.26
C THR A 51 -45.47 -4.42 -14.34
N VAL A 52 -44.89 -3.21 -14.26
CA VAL A 52 -45.70 -1.96 -14.37
C VAL A 52 -46.28 -1.83 -15.78
N ALA A 53 -45.50 -2.07 -16.83
CA ALA A 53 -46.00 -2.01 -18.20
C ALA A 53 -47.08 -3.05 -18.48
N GLU A 54 -46.93 -4.31 -17.99
CA GLU A 54 -47.96 -5.35 -18.10
C GLU A 54 -49.25 -5.00 -17.36
N HIS A 55 -49.12 -4.42 -16.16
CA HIS A 55 -50.32 -3.93 -15.42
C HIS A 55 -51.01 -2.77 -16.14
N ALA A 56 -50.23 -1.84 -16.69
CA ALA A 56 -50.79 -0.75 -17.49
C ALA A 56 -51.50 -1.28 -18.75
N ALA A 57 -50.88 -2.23 -19.46
CA ALA A 57 -51.48 -2.86 -20.63
C ALA A 57 -52.79 -3.59 -20.31
N ALA A 58 -52.87 -4.24 -19.14
CA ALA A 58 -54.11 -4.89 -18.68
C ALA A 58 -55.27 -3.96 -18.33
N LEU A 59 -54.99 -2.65 -18.14
CA LEU A 59 -55.99 -1.61 -17.91
C LEU A 59 -56.56 -1.03 -19.22
N VAL A 60 -55.95 -1.33 -20.37
CA VAL A 60 -56.38 -0.82 -21.67
C VAL A 60 -57.33 -1.78 -22.34
N ASP A 61 -58.57 -1.29 -22.63
CA ASP A 61 -59.52 -2.01 -23.47
C ASP A 61 -59.16 -1.80 -24.94
N GLY A 62 -58.72 -2.87 -25.62
CA GLY A 62 -58.26 -2.79 -27.01
C GLY A 62 -59.36 -2.44 -28.01
N ASP A 63 -60.60 -2.90 -27.81
CA ASP A 63 -61.72 -2.57 -28.72
C ASP A 63 -62.08 -1.09 -28.58
N LEU A 64 -62.10 -0.53 -27.36
CA LEU A 64 -62.34 0.91 -27.13
C LEU A 64 -61.15 1.75 -27.65
N HIS A 65 -59.93 1.25 -27.56
CA HIS A 65 -58.75 1.92 -28.08
C HIS A 65 -58.75 2.02 -29.61
N GLU A 66 -59.19 0.98 -30.31
CA GLU A 66 -59.36 1.01 -31.76
C GLU A 66 -60.44 2.02 -32.16
N LYS A 67 -61.53 2.07 -31.44
CA LYS A 67 -62.60 3.07 -31.65
C LYS A 67 -62.15 4.50 -31.37
N LEU A 68 -61.33 4.70 -30.33
CA LEU A 68 -60.76 6.03 -30.03
C LEU A 68 -59.88 6.54 -31.17
N LEU A 69 -59.05 5.69 -31.75
CA LEU A 69 -58.20 6.05 -32.86
C LEU A 69 -58.92 6.26 -34.17
N ALA A 70 -60.08 5.65 -34.34
CA ALA A 70 -60.90 5.80 -35.56
C ALA A 70 -61.72 7.11 -35.62
N ASP A 71 -62.34 7.47 -34.50
CA ASP A 71 -63.36 8.55 -34.44
C ASP A 71 -63.17 9.52 -33.29
N GLY A 72 -62.10 9.32 -32.46
CA GLY A 72 -61.92 10.03 -31.21
C GLY A 72 -61.02 11.25 -31.31
N GLU A 73 -61.20 12.15 -30.36
CA GLU A 73 -60.33 13.29 -30.13
C GLU A 73 -59.89 13.28 -28.65
N THR A 74 -58.72 13.88 -28.38
CA THR A 74 -58.22 14.09 -27.02
C THR A 74 -59.25 14.86 -26.19
N GLY A 75 -59.48 14.43 -24.92
CA GLY A 75 -60.41 15.08 -24.02
C GLY A 75 -61.90 14.70 -24.18
N THR A 76 -62.28 13.82 -25.11
CA THR A 76 -63.63 13.29 -25.24
C THR A 76 -64.01 12.43 -24.02
N SER A 77 -65.33 12.18 -23.82
CA SER A 77 -65.78 11.30 -22.70
C SER A 77 -65.17 9.91 -22.77
N LEU A 78 -64.98 9.35 -23.98
CA LEU A 78 -64.33 8.06 -24.19
C LEU A 78 -62.87 8.12 -23.79
N TYR A 79 -62.15 9.17 -24.20
CA TYR A 79 -60.74 9.39 -23.84
C TYR A 79 -60.59 9.44 -22.32
N VAL A 80 -61.40 10.28 -21.63
CA VAL A 80 -61.35 10.44 -20.17
C VAL A 80 -61.66 9.14 -19.43
N GLU A 81 -62.62 8.35 -19.91
CA GLU A 81 -62.96 7.04 -19.34
C GLU A 81 -61.79 6.09 -19.42
N MET A 82 -61.13 6.01 -20.58
CA MET A 82 -60.02 5.08 -20.85
C MET A 82 -58.73 5.47 -20.15
N ILE A 83 -58.40 6.76 -20.07
CA ILE A 83 -57.15 7.24 -19.51
C ILE A 83 -57.15 7.24 -17.97
N THR A 84 -58.30 7.36 -17.32
CA THR A 84 -58.41 7.49 -15.86
C THR A 84 -57.68 6.38 -15.09
N PRO A 85 -57.83 5.07 -15.44
CA PRO A 85 -57.07 4.01 -14.77
C PRO A 85 -55.56 4.17 -14.90
N LEU A 86 -55.05 4.61 -16.09
CA LEU A 86 -53.65 4.81 -16.34
C LEU A 86 -53.11 6.01 -15.56
N VAL A 87 -53.82 7.12 -15.51
CA VAL A 87 -53.47 8.28 -14.67
C VAL A 87 -53.39 7.91 -13.22
N LYS A 88 -54.31 7.07 -12.71
CA LYS A 88 -54.29 6.58 -11.35
C LYS A 88 -53.01 5.72 -11.09
N LEU A 89 -52.67 4.83 -12.00
CA LEU A 89 -51.44 4.03 -11.90
C LEU A 89 -50.20 4.94 -11.91
N HIS A 90 -50.10 5.87 -12.86
CA HIS A 90 -49.00 6.81 -12.97
C HIS A 90 -48.86 7.67 -11.68
N SER A 91 -49.96 8.17 -11.14
CA SER A 91 -49.95 9.04 -9.94
C SER A 91 -49.39 8.38 -8.67
N VAL A 92 -49.39 7.04 -8.60
CA VAL A 92 -48.86 6.26 -7.46
C VAL A 92 -47.49 5.62 -7.74
N SER A 93 -46.94 5.80 -8.93
CA SER A 93 -45.69 5.21 -9.43
C SER A 93 -44.67 6.34 -9.72
N PRO A 94 -43.94 6.80 -8.72
CA PRO A 94 -43.05 7.97 -8.87
C PRO A 94 -41.85 7.75 -9.81
N GLU A 95 -41.60 6.49 -10.21
CA GLU A 95 -40.60 6.11 -11.17
C GLU A 95 -40.99 6.43 -12.62
N ILE A 96 -42.31 6.49 -12.91
CA ILE A 96 -42.83 6.74 -14.24
C ILE A 96 -42.68 8.23 -14.56
N HIS A 97 -42.09 8.54 -15.72
CA HIS A 97 -42.07 9.89 -16.28
C HIS A 97 -43.18 10.09 -17.33
N TYR A 98 -43.26 9.17 -18.31
CA TYR A 98 -44.39 9.10 -19.24
C TYR A 98 -45.04 7.72 -19.20
N LEU A 99 -46.36 7.73 -19.40
CA LEU A 99 -47.17 6.50 -19.57
C LEU A 99 -48.21 6.77 -20.67
N TYR A 100 -48.04 6.05 -21.75
CA TYR A 100 -48.81 6.26 -22.97
C TYR A 100 -49.17 4.94 -23.66
N THR A 101 -50.07 5.01 -24.65
CA THR A 101 -50.36 3.89 -25.54
C THR A 101 -50.03 4.25 -26.97
N MET A 102 -49.51 3.28 -27.74
CA MET A 102 -49.24 3.41 -29.17
C MET A 102 -49.86 2.29 -29.96
N LYS A 103 -50.28 2.62 -31.21
CA LYS A 103 -50.73 1.67 -32.21
C LYS A 103 -49.77 1.66 -33.39
N ASP A 104 -49.39 0.46 -33.85
CA ASP A 104 -48.72 0.24 -35.12
C ASP A 104 -49.75 0.26 -36.26
N THR A 105 -49.66 1.25 -37.15
CA THR A 105 -50.55 1.37 -38.33
C THR A 105 -50.02 0.62 -39.54
N GLY A 106 -48.85 -0.03 -39.44
CA GLY A 106 -48.12 -0.67 -40.54
C GLY A 106 -47.21 0.30 -41.35
N VAL A 107 -47.33 1.60 -41.05
CA VAL A 107 -46.53 2.69 -41.66
C VAL A 107 -45.87 3.53 -40.57
N ASN A 108 -46.57 3.86 -39.50
CA ASN A 108 -46.10 4.70 -38.40
C ASN A 108 -46.64 4.17 -37.09
N LEU A 109 -46.00 4.60 -35.97
CA LEU A 109 -46.60 4.53 -34.65
C LEU A 109 -47.45 5.78 -34.39
N VAL A 110 -48.63 5.61 -33.82
CA VAL A 110 -49.49 6.74 -33.46
C VAL A 110 -49.89 6.65 -31.99
N TYR A 111 -49.89 7.79 -31.33
CA TYR A 111 -50.35 7.92 -29.97
C TYR A 111 -51.83 7.66 -29.81
N GLY A 112 -52.24 6.94 -28.78
CA GLY A 112 -53.64 6.76 -28.38
C GLY A 112 -53.97 7.53 -27.10
N LEU A 113 -53.61 6.97 -25.97
CA LEU A 113 -53.77 7.58 -24.64
C LEU A 113 -52.42 8.10 -24.17
N ASP A 114 -52.39 9.29 -23.56
CA ASP A 114 -51.17 9.84 -22.94
C ASP A 114 -51.55 10.48 -21.60
N THR A 115 -50.97 9.94 -20.52
CA THR A 115 -51.25 10.38 -19.16
C THR A 115 -50.77 11.80 -18.87
N ALA A 116 -49.80 12.32 -19.64
CA ALA A 116 -49.34 13.71 -19.58
C ALA A 116 -50.46 14.73 -19.85
N TRP A 117 -51.57 14.32 -20.48
CA TRP A 117 -52.77 15.14 -20.66
C TRP A 117 -53.43 15.53 -19.31
N SER A 118 -53.22 14.75 -18.23
CA SER A 118 -53.90 14.98 -16.96
C SER A 118 -53.33 16.16 -16.18
N ASP A 119 -54.19 17.15 -15.85
CA ASP A 119 -53.78 18.28 -14.99
C ASP A 119 -53.26 17.87 -13.63
N GLN A 120 -53.71 16.72 -13.11
CA GLN A 120 -53.20 16.15 -11.88
C GLN A 120 -51.70 15.81 -11.96
N LEU A 121 -51.25 15.23 -13.08
CA LEU A 121 -49.84 14.85 -13.28
C LEU A 121 -49.00 16.07 -13.63
N LYS A 122 -49.47 17.01 -14.45
CA LYS A 122 -48.80 18.29 -14.73
C LYS A 122 -48.44 19.09 -13.48
N THR A 123 -49.22 18.92 -12.40
CA THR A 123 -48.90 19.55 -11.11
C THR A 123 -47.73 18.89 -10.41
N SER A 124 -47.47 17.61 -10.68
CA SER A 124 -46.36 16.82 -10.09
C SER A 124 -45.09 16.82 -10.92
N TYR A 125 -45.23 17.05 -12.23
CA TYR A 125 -44.11 17.04 -13.21
C TYR A 125 -44.25 18.29 -14.08
N GLU A 126 -43.30 19.24 -13.95
CA GLU A 126 -43.37 20.54 -14.64
C GLU A 126 -43.06 20.45 -16.14
N ASP A 127 -42.43 19.35 -16.61
CA ASP A 127 -41.89 19.12 -17.96
C ASP A 127 -42.72 18.11 -18.78
N LEU A 128 -43.92 17.71 -18.33
CA LEU A 128 -44.75 16.79 -19.10
C LEU A 128 -45.43 17.50 -20.27
N GLU A 129 -45.15 17.06 -21.48
CA GLU A 129 -45.82 17.44 -22.70
C GLU A 129 -46.70 16.28 -23.19
N ALA A 130 -47.98 16.56 -23.46
CA ALA A 130 -48.94 15.53 -23.85
C ALA A 130 -49.10 15.50 -25.38
N GLU A 131 -49.16 14.28 -25.90
CA GLU A 131 -49.47 14.06 -27.31
C GLU A 131 -50.94 13.84 -27.55
N ASP A 132 -51.45 14.34 -28.68
CA ASP A 132 -52.86 14.18 -29.08
C ASP A 132 -53.13 12.78 -29.66
N VAL A 133 -54.38 12.33 -29.56
CA VAL A 133 -54.88 11.09 -30.17
C VAL A 133 -54.60 11.11 -31.68
N GLY A 134 -53.89 10.11 -32.19
CA GLY A 134 -53.51 10.00 -33.60
C GLY A 134 -52.25 10.79 -33.97
N ALA A 135 -51.61 11.51 -33.05
CA ALA A 135 -50.31 12.12 -33.30
C ALA A 135 -49.31 11.05 -33.72
N VAL A 136 -48.52 11.37 -34.74
CA VAL A 136 -47.51 10.43 -35.29
C VAL A 136 -46.24 10.56 -34.49
N TYR A 137 -45.71 9.42 -34.01
CA TYR A 137 -44.40 9.37 -33.39
C TYR A 137 -43.32 9.40 -34.48
N ASP A 138 -42.51 10.46 -34.49
CA ASP A 138 -41.48 10.67 -35.50
C ASP A 138 -40.22 9.83 -35.17
N VAL A 139 -40.15 8.65 -35.76
CA VAL A 139 -39.06 7.72 -35.67
C VAL A 139 -38.70 7.14 -37.03
N SER A 140 -37.46 6.72 -37.24
CA SER A 140 -37.07 6.14 -38.55
C SER A 140 -37.91 4.87 -38.82
N GLU A 141 -38.21 4.61 -40.12
CA GLU A 141 -38.99 3.43 -40.53
C GLU A 141 -38.31 2.10 -40.07
N GLU A 142 -37.00 2.08 -40.01
CA GLU A 142 -36.23 0.91 -39.59
C GLU A 142 -36.38 0.68 -38.08
N ASP A 143 -36.23 1.74 -37.29
CA ASP A 143 -36.29 1.66 -35.81
C ASP A 143 -37.71 1.35 -35.34
N TYR A 144 -38.75 1.98 -35.93
CA TYR A 144 -40.12 1.72 -35.55
C TYR A 144 -40.54 0.25 -35.78
N LYS A 145 -40.15 -0.32 -36.96
CA LYS A 145 -40.48 -1.70 -37.30
C LYS A 145 -39.78 -2.68 -36.31
N ALA A 146 -38.50 -2.42 -36.04
CA ALA A 146 -37.75 -3.25 -35.11
C ALA A 146 -38.40 -3.22 -33.72
N TRP A 147 -38.85 -2.08 -33.24
CA TRP A 147 -39.50 -1.93 -31.94
C TRP A 147 -40.90 -2.53 -31.91
N ALA A 148 -41.76 -2.18 -32.84
CA ALA A 148 -43.15 -2.69 -32.91
C ALA A 148 -43.19 -4.23 -33.09
N ASP A 149 -42.30 -4.77 -33.94
CA ASP A 149 -42.21 -6.22 -34.15
C ASP A 149 -41.70 -6.93 -32.88
N ARG A 150 -40.75 -6.34 -32.15
CA ARG A 150 -40.24 -6.90 -30.89
C ARG A 150 -41.38 -7.02 -29.85
N VAL A 151 -42.14 -5.98 -29.59
CA VAL A 151 -43.24 -6.02 -28.64
C VAL A 151 -44.35 -6.97 -29.07
N ARG A 152 -44.68 -6.98 -30.37
CA ARG A 152 -45.73 -7.85 -30.93
C ARG A 152 -45.37 -9.35 -30.86
N ILE A 153 -44.09 -9.70 -31.09
CA ILE A 153 -43.61 -11.10 -31.21
C ILE A 153 -43.06 -11.63 -29.89
N GLU A 154 -42.27 -10.84 -29.20
CA GLU A 154 -41.57 -11.25 -27.98
C GLU A 154 -42.35 -10.94 -26.71
N GLY A 155 -43.37 -10.08 -26.81
CA GLY A 155 -44.17 -9.64 -25.66
C GLY A 155 -43.58 -8.43 -24.96
N THR A 156 -43.73 -8.35 -23.64
CA THR A 156 -43.20 -7.23 -22.86
C THR A 156 -41.70 -7.09 -22.95
N HIS A 157 -41.24 -5.93 -23.35
CA HIS A 157 -39.80 -5.61 -23.51
C HIS A 157 -39.41 -4.41 -22.64
N VAL A 158 -38.17 -4.39 -22.18
CA VAL A 158 -37.53 -3.25 -21.50
C VAL A 158 -36.24 -2.92 -22.23
N ASP A 159 -36.04 -1.68 -22.60
CA ASP A 159 -34.85 -1.26 -23.35
C ASP A 159 -33.56 -1.42 -22.50
N GLU A 160 -32.49 -1.87 -23.15
CA GLU A 160 -31.21 -2.04 -22.47
C GLU A 160 -30.53 -0.70 -22.18
N ASP A 161 -30.65 0.25 -23.11
CA ASP A 161 -30.04 1.58 -23.08
C ASP A 161 -31.09 2.68 -23.12
N PHE A 162 -30.66 3.91 -22.85
CA PHE A 162 -31.51 5.09 -23.03
C PHE A 162 -31.81 5.35 -24.50
N ILE A 163 -33.09 5.48 -24.83
CA ILE A 163 -33.53 5.98 -26.11
C ILE A 163 -33.62 7.50 -26.02
N VAL A 164 -33.07 8.19 -27.02
CA VAL A 164 -33.11 9.64 -27.14
C VAL A 164 -34.04 10.01 -28.28
N ASP A 165 -35.11 10.72 -27.95
CA ASP A 165 -36.07 11.26 -28.92
C ASP A 165 -36.32 12.76 -28.70
N GLU A 166 -37.32 13.33 -29.37
CA GLU A 166 -37.67 14.74 -29.25
C GLU A 166 -38.23 15.12 -27.88
N THR A 167 -38.77 14.13 -27.14
CA THR A 167 -39.37 14.32 -25.81
C THR A 167 -38.35 14.15 -24.68
N GLY A 168 -37.18 13.58 -24.96
CA GLY A 168 -36.11 13.45 -23.98
C GLY A 168 -35.20 12.23 -24.16
N ASN A 169 -34.77 11.70 -23.02
CA ASN A 169 -33.85 10.57 -22.94
C ASN A 169 -34.40 9.61 -21.87
N PHE A 170 -34.91 8.45 -22.29
CA PHE A 170 -35.66 7.55 -21.41
C PHE A 170 -35.23 6.09 -21.56
N ILE A 171 -35.49 5.28 -20.53
CA ILE A 171 -35.54 3.82 -20.63
C ILE A 171 -37.01 3.46 -20.68
N THR A 172 -37.45 2.78 -21.72
CA THR A 172 -38.85 2.45 -21.97
C THR A 172 -39.11 0.97 -21.72
N ALA A 173 -40.16 0.70 -20.98
CA ALA A 173 -40.77 -0.63 -20.93
C ALA A 173 -42.07 -0.63 -21.78
N SER A 174 -42.12 -1.56 -22.73
CA SER A 174 -43.24 -1.69 -23.66
C SER A 174 -43.99 -3.00 -23.45
N ALA A 175 -45.31 -2.97 -23.26
CA ALA A 175 -46.14 -4.15 -23.08
C ALA A 175 -47.35 -4.17 -24.05
N PRO A 176 -47.57 -5.29 -24.78
CA PRO A 176 -48.67 -5.39 -25.74
C PRO A 176 -50.04 -5.45 -25.06
N PHE A 177 -51.04 -4.87 -25.71
CA PHE A 177 -52.45 -5.08 -25.34
C PHE A 177 -53.28 -5.57 -26.55
N PHE A 178 -54.38 -6.19 -26.26
CA PHE A 178 -55.15 -6.98 -27.20
C PHE A 178 -56.64 -6.59 -27.14
N ASN A 179 -57.36 -6.82 -28.25
CA ASN A 179 -58.83 -6.69 -28.26
C ASN A 179 -59.51 -7.96 -27.67
N ALA A 180 -60.84 -7.94 -27.56
CA ALA A 180 -61.63 -9.05 -27.04
C ALA A 180 -61.49 -10.36 -27.86
N LYS A 181 -60.98 -10.29 -29.10
CA LYS A 181 -60.71 -11.47 -29.92
C LYS A 181 -59.28 -12.03 -29.68
N GLY A 182 -58.46 -11.35 -28.89
CA GLY A 182 -57.06 -11.72 -28.68
C GLY A 182 -56.12 -11.25 -29.79
N GLU A 183 -56.58 -10.31 -30.65
CA GLU A 183 -55.73 -9.75 -31.72
C GLU A 183 -54.93 -8.57 -31.11
N TYR A 184 -53.67 -8.46 -31.48
CA TYR A 184 -52.78 -7.35 -31.11
C TYR A 184 -53.30 -6.02 -31.63
N VAL A 185 -53.48 -5.05 -30.74
CA VAL A 185 -53.94 -3.70 -31.07
C VAL A 185 -52.83 -2.66 -31.02
N GLY A 186 -52.00 -2.78 -30.01
CA GLY A 186 -50.87 -1.84 -29.76
C GLY A 186 -50.15 -2.18 -28.48
N PHE A 187 -49.39 -1.24 -27.99
CA PHE A 187 -48.64 -1.41 -26.75
C PHE A 187 -48.73 -0.21 -25.84
N VAL A 188 -48.49 -0.43 -24.57
CA VAL A 188 -48.28 0.62 -23.56
C VAL A 188 -46.78 0.87 -23.45
N GLY A 189 -46.38 2.14 -23.50
CA GLY A 189 -45.06 2.61 -23.18
C GLY A 189 -44.99 3.18 -21.76
N VAL A 190 -43.97 2.81 -21.02
CA VAL A 190 -43.69 3.32 -19.65
C VAL A 190 -42.25 3.80 -19.64
N ASP A 191 -42.05 5.11 -19.56
CA ASP A 191 -40.72 5.74 -19.59
C ASP A 191 -40.27 6.14 -18.21
N ILE A 192 -39.00 5.87 -17.94
CA ILE A 192 -38.29 6.41 -16.77
C ILE A 192 -37.20 7.37 -17.20
N SER A 193 -37.07 8.49 -16.50
CA SER A 193 -36.05 9.51 -16.80
C SER A 193 -34.69 9.16 -16.24
N PRO A 194 -33.60 9.67 -16.84
CA PRO A 194 -32.24 9.49 -16.35
C PRO A 194 -32.05 9.89 -14.88
N PRO A 195 -32.59 11.00 -14.37
CA PRO A 195 -32.47 11.37 -12.97
C PRO A 195 -32.99 10.30 -12.01
N PHE A 196 -34.12 9.65 -12.33
CA PHE A 196 -34.64 8.55 -11.52
C PHE A 196 -33.72 7.34 -11.58
N TYR A 197 -33.30 6.93 -12.78
CA TYR A 197 -32.39 5.80 -12.99
C TYR A 197 -31.07 5.98 -12.22
N PHE A 198 -30.45 7.15 -12.34
CA PHE A 198 -29.17 7.42 -11.65
C PHE A 198 -29.36 7.55 -10.13
N ALA A 199 -30.50 8.08 -9.65
CA ALA A 199 -30.81 8.09 -8.23
C ALA A 199 -30.92 6.67 -7.68
N TYR A 200 -31.57 5.76 -8.40
CA TYR A 200 -31.70 4.35 -8.06
C TYR A 200 -30.36 3.63 -7.98
N GLN A 201 -29.39 3.98 -8.84
CA GLN A 201 -28.05 3.41 -8.86
C GLN A 201 -27.06 4.05 -7.86
N ARG A 202 -27.40 5.22 -7.32
CA ARG A 202 -26.47 6.07 -6.54
C ARG A 202 -25.95 5.41 -5.27
N ASP A 203 -26.79 4.67 -4.56
CA ASP A 203 -26.44 4.08 -3.27
C ASP A 203 -25.40 2.96 -3.43
N ILE A 204 -25.49 2.18 -4.51
CA ILE A 204 -24.47 1.17 -4.86
C ILE A 204 -23.15 1.87 -5.22
N THR A 205 -23.21 2.90 -6.08
CA THR A 205 -22.03 3.66 -6.49
C THR A 205 -21.31 4.29 -5.30
N ASN A 206 -22.05 4.87 -4.36
CA ASN A 206 -21.47 5.43 -3.14
C ASN A 206 -20.89 4.35 -2.23
N SER A 207 -21.56 3.21 -2.09
CA SER A 207 -21.07 2.08 -1.29
C SER A 207 -19.73 1.54 -1.83
N VAL A 208 -19.61 1.39 -3.15
CA VAL A 208 -18.37 1.01 -3.83
C VAL A 208 -17.27 2.04 -3.57
N ARG A 209 -17.56 3.33 -3.69
CA ARG A 209 -16.62 4.43 -3.41
C ARG A 209 -16.10 4.40 -1.98
N TYR A 210 -16.99 4.27 -0.99
CA TYR A 210 -16.59 4.16 0.42
C TYR A 210 -15.80 2.88 0.70
N GLY A 211 -16.13 1.79 0.03
CA GLY A 211 -15.36 0.55 0.08
C GLY A 211 -13.89 0.76 -0.33
N TYR A 212 -13.63 1.46 -1.43
CA TYR A 212 -12.27 1.78 -1.86
C TYR A 212 -11.52 2.65 -0.86
N ILE A 213 -12.17 3.68 -0.30
CA ILE A 213 -11.55 4.55 0.70
C ILE A 213 -11.17 3.75 1.94
N LEU A 214 -12.08 2.92 2.45
CA LEU A 214 -11.82 2.07 3.61
C LEU A 214 -10.71 1.06 3.34
N GLY A 215 -10.71 0.42 2.17
CA GLY A 215 -9.67 -0.51 1.74
C GLY A 215 -8.29 0.15 1.68
N ALA A 216 -8.20 1.38 1.17
CA ALA A 216 -6.96 2.15 1.16
C ALA A 216 -6.46 2.47 2.58
N LEU A 217 -7.34 2.91 3.47
CA LEU A 217 -7.00 3.19 4.87
C LEU A 217 -6.49 1.95 5.60
N LEU A 218 -7.18 0.82 5.48
CA LEU A 218 -6.76 -0.44 6.09
C LEU A 218 -5.41 -0.92 5.57
N SER A 219 -5.18 -0.82 4.26
CA SER A 219 -3.91 -1.15 3.62
C SER A 219 -2.76 -0.29 4.13
N LEU A 220 -2.97 1.02 4.31
CA LEU A 220 -1.98 1.94 4.88
C LEU A 220 -1.68 1.63 6.36
N LEU A 221 -2.69 1.35 7.17
CA LEU A 221 -2.52 0.97 8.58
C LEU A 221 -1.72 -0.32 8.72
N PHE A 222 -2.04 -1.34 7.92
CA PHE A 222 -1.29 -2.59 7.91
C PHE A 222 0.17 -2.37 7.49
N SER A 223 0.40 -1.61 6.41
CA SER A 223 1.73 -1.26 5.92
C SER A 223 2.56 -0.55 6.99
N PHE A 224 1.96 0.40 7.71
CA PHE A 224 2.62 1.09 8.83
C PHE A 224 3.02 0.11 9.95
N GLY A 225 2.14 -0.86 10.28
CA GLY A 225 2.45 -1.92 11.25
C GLY A 225 3.65 -2.77 10.83
N VAL A 226 3.69 -3.20 9.57
CA VAL A 226 4.81 -3.96 8.99
C VAL A 226 6.11 -3.14 9.04
N TYR A 227 6.06 -1.88 8.63
CA TYR A 227 7.21 -0.97 8.69
C TYR A 227 7.77 -0.83 10.12
N ARG A 228 6.91 -0.60 11.11
CA ARG A 228 7.31 -0.51 12.52
C ARG A 228 7.96 -1.80 13.03
N LYS A 229 7.39 -2.96 12.69
CA LYS A 229 7.92 -4.28 13.06
C LYS A 229 9.30 -4.51 12.44
N GLN A 230 9.48 -4.19 11.17
CA GLN A 230 10.75 -4.36 10.47
C GLN A 230 11.86 -3.52 11.12
N LEU A 231 11.60 -2.25 11.43
CA LEU A 231 12.54 -1.38 12.12
C LEU A 231 12.92 -1.92 13.52
N ALA A 232 11.98 -2.50 14.25
CA ALA A 232 12.24 -3.08 15.56
C ALA A 232 13.16 -4.32 15.46
N ILE A 233 12.91 -5.20 14.47
CA ILE A 233 13.74 -6.39 14.22
C ILE A 233 15.17 -5.98 13.88
N GLU A 234 15.35 -5.02 13.00
CA GLU A 234 16.69 -4.56 12.59
C GLU A 234 17.46 -3.91 13.73
N LYS A 235 16.80 -3.11 14.58
CA LYS A 235 17.42 -2.57 15.80
C LYS A 235 17.85 -3.68 16.76
N LEU A 236 17.01 -4.70 16.93
CA LEU A 236 17.34 -5.84 17.79
C LEU A 236 18.53 -6.61 17.25
N GLN A 237 18.56 -6.90 15.93
CA GLN A 237 19.69 -7.57 15.27
C GLN A 237 20.99 -6.77 15.44
N GLN A 238 20.93 -5.45 15.25
CA GLN A 238 22.11 -4.58 15.42
C GLN A 238 22.61 -4.60 16.88
N ASN A 239 21.71 -4.59 17.85
CA ASN A 239 22.07 -4.67 19.27
C ASN A 239 22.70 -6.04 19.60
N LEU A 240 22.11 -7.13 19.13
CA LEU A 240 22.66 -8.48 19.30
C LEU A 240 24.07 -8.59 18.65
N TYR A 241 24.21 -8.08 17.42
CA TYR A 241 25.52 -8.04 16.75
C TYR A 241 26.53 -7.27 17.59
N ASN A 242 26.21 -6.07 18.06
CA ASN A 242 27.11 -5.27 18.88
C ASN A 242 27.52 -5.98 20.18
N GLN A 243 26.59 -6.69 20.82
CA GLN A 243 26.90 -7.48 22.03
C GLN A 243 27.83 -8.65 21.74
N THR A 244 27.78 -9.24 20.55
CA THR A 244 28.60 -10.39 20.18
C THR A 244 30.03 -10.04 19.77
N ILE A 245 30.28 -8.78 19.36
CA ILE A 245 31.60 -8.33 18.87
C ILE A 245 32.33 -7.36 19.82
N LYS A 246 31.71 -6.99 20.93
CA LYS A 246 32.31 -6.09 21.92
C LYS A 246 32.77 -6.84 23.17
N ASP A 247 33.84 -6.33 23.79
CA ASP A 247 34.26 -6.71 25.15
C ASP A 247 33.39 -5.97 26.16
N ALA A 248 32.81 -6.69 27.12
CA ALA A 248 31.84 -6.16 28.06
C ALA A 248 32.45 -5.14 29.04
N LEU A 249 33.73 -5.28 29.40
CA LEU A 249 34.40 -4.40 30.33
C LEU A 249 34.83 -3.08 29.72
N THR A 250 35.45 -3.15 28.53
CA THR A 250 36.12 -1.98 27.92
C THR A 250 35.31 -1.32 26.81
N GLY A 251 34.31 -2.01 26.24
CA GLY A 251 33.59 -1.57 25.04
C GLY A 251 34.42 -1.60 23.76
N CYS A 252 35.69 -2.06 23.81
CA CYS A 252 36.49 -2.35 22.64
C CYS A 252 35.91 -3.51 21.83
N PHE A 253 36.40 -3.75 20.63
CA PHE A 253 36.09 -4.99 19.93
C PHE A 253 36.70 -6.19 20.67
N ASN A 254 36.08 -7.36 20.62
CA ASN A 254 36.55 -8.56 21.26
C ASN A 254 37.43 -9.41 20.32
N ARG A 255 38.00 -10.50 20.83
CA ARG A 255 38.85 -11.42 20.10
C ARG A 255 38.19 -12.00 18.84
N ARG A 256 36.89 -12.36 18.92
CA ARG A 256 36.17 -12.91 17.75
C ARG A 256 36.11 -11.89 16.58
N HIS A 257 35.88 -10.63 16.88
CA HIS A 257 35.87 -9.60 15.86
C HIS A 257 37.26 -9.27 15.33
N PHE A 258 38.26 -9.36 16.17
CA PHE A 258 39.65 -9.24 15.76
C PHE A 258 40.04 -10.31 14.72
N GLU A 259 39.76 -11.59 14.96
CA GLU A 259 40.06 -12.65 14.01
C GLU A 259 39.40 -12.43 12.64
N TYR A 260 38.13 -12.04 12.66
CA TYR A 260 37.39 -11.73 11.44
C TYR A 260 37.98 -10.55 10.66
N GLU A 261 38.32 -9.45 11.33
CA GLU A 261 38.91 -8.27 10.67
C GLU A 261 40.34 -8.53 10.17
N ARG A 262 41.11 -9.31 10.91
CA ARG A 262 42.45 -9.71 10.49
C ARG A 262 42.40 -10.51 9.19
N GLU A 263 41.61 -11.57 9.13
CA GLU A 263 41.45 -12.39 7.91
C GLU A 263 41.02 -11.54 6.72
N ARG A 264 40.06 -10.64 6.94
CA ARG A 264 39.56 -9.72 5.90
C ARG A 264 40.66 -8.79 5.36
N LEU A 265 41.54 -8.29 6.21
CA LEU A 265 42.61 -7.41 5.81
C LEU A 265 43.73 -8.18 5.07
N GLU A 266 44.04 -9.39 5.51
CA GLU A 266 44.97 -10.27 4.83
C GLU A 266 44.50 -10.61 3.41
N GLU A 267 43.20 -10.94 3.24
CA GLU A 267 42.58 -11.15 1.93
C GLU A 267 42.61 -9.88 1.06
N GLN A 268 42.35 -8.71 1.68
CA GLN A 268 42.43 -7.44 0.97
C GLN A 268 43.83 -7.13 0.49
N TYR A 269 44.85 -7.36 1.30
CA TYR A 269 46.25 -7.22 0.89
C TYR A 269 46.60 -8.11 -0.31
N ARG A 270 46.22 -9.39 -0.25
CA ARG A 270 46.47 -10.34 -1.36
C ARG A 270 45.78 -9.92 -2.67
N ARG A 271 44.71 -9.18 -2.59
CA ARG A 271 43.93 -8.73 -3.76
C ARG A 271 44.46 -7.42 -4.35
N ASP A 272 44.73 -6.43 -3.52
CA ASP A 272 45.01 -5.05 -3.96
C ASP A 272 46.30 -4.43 -3.39
N GLY A 273 47.07 -5.20 -2.61
CA GLY A 273 48.38 -4.78 -2.08
C GLY A 273 48.29 -3.70 -0.99
N ARG A 274 47.11 -3.46 -0.38
CA ARG A 274 46.97 -2.44 0.67
C ARG A 274 47.59 -2.92 1.96
N GLU A 275 48.69 -2.29 2.34
CA GLU A 275 49.38 -2.58 3.58
C GLU A 275 48.52 -2.30 4.80
N PHE A 276 48.69 -3.07 5.85
CA PHE A 276 48.16 -2.82 7.17
C PHE A 276 49.15 -3.30 8.23
N SER A 277 49.09 -2.70 9.41
CA SER A 277 49.95 -3.06 10.52
C SER A 277 49.13 -3.48 11.74
N LEU A 278 49.70 -4.32 12.57
CA LEU A 278 49.15 -4.83 13.80
C LEU A 278 50.10 -4.50 14.96
N ALA A 279 49.60 -3.77 15.94
CA ALA A 279 50.27 -3.60 17.21
C ALA A 279 49.58 -4.48 18.27
N LEU A 280 50.32 -5.41 18.83
CA LEU A 280 49.91 -6.25 19.97
C LEU A 280 50.49 -5.63 21.25
N LEU A 281 49.60 -5.28 22.19
CA LEU A 281 49.98 -4.55 23.40
C LEU A 281 49.58 -5.36 24.64
N ASP A 282 50.39 -5.27 25.67
CA ASP A 282 50.18 -5.91 26.96
C ASP A 282 50.52 -4.94 28.10
N ILE A 283 49.68 -4.92 29.15
CA ILE A 283 49.94 -4.08 30.33
C ILE A 283 50.98 -4.72 31.22
N ASP A 284 52.13 -4.04 31.35
CA ASP A 284 53.25 -4.54 32.10
C ASP A 284 52.90 -4.72 33.56
N HIS A 285 53.35 -5.87 34.12
CA HIS A 285 53.18 -6.22 35.53
C HIS A 285 51.71 -6.18 36.02
N PHE A 286 50.70 -6.34 35.14
CA PHE A 286 49.29 -6.25 35.51
C PHE A 286 48.87 -7.23 36.60
N LYS A 287 49.41 -8.43 36.62
CA LYS A 287 49.22 -9.41 37.68
C LYS A 287 49.58 -8.83 39.05
N SER A 288 50.69 -8.12 39.16
CA SER A 288 51.11 -7.48 40.41
C SER A 288 50.15 -6.41 40.85
N VAL A 289 49.54 -5.67 39.93
CA VAL A 289 48.46 -4.71 40.26
C VAL A 289 47.27 -5.40 40.87
N ASN A 290 46.82 -6.50 40.29
CA ASN A 290 45.71 -7.29 40.80
C ASN A 290 46.03 -7.91 42.17
N ASP A 291 47.22 -8.44 42.33
CA ASP A 291 47.64 -9.10 43.58
C ASP A 291 47.74 -8.10 44.75
N VAL A 292 48.08 -6.82 44.49
CA VAL A 292 48.24 -5.77 45.50
C VAL A 292 46.96 -4.99 45.75
N HIS A 293 46.20 -4.66 44.70
CA HIS A 293 45.10 -3.72 44.77
C HIS A 293 43.73 -4.37 44.53
N GLY A 294 43.68 -5.66 44.16
CA GLY A 294 42.47 -6.39 43.86
C GLY A 294 41.98 -6.24 42.42
N HIS A 295 41.10 -7.14 42.02
CA HIS A 295 40.57 -7.19 40.64
C HIS A 295 39.72 -5.96 40.24
N ASP A 296 39.05 -5.32 41.17
CA ASP A 296 38.22 -4.11 40.89
C ASP A 296 39.10 -2.94 40.43
N VAL A 297 40.28 -2.79 41.03
CA VAL A 297 41.29 -1.79 40.64
C VAL A 297 41.84 -2.16 39.27
N GLY A 298 42.21 -3.45 39.08
CA GLY A 298 42.69 -3.96 37.79
C GLY A 298 41.67 -3.71 36.64
N ASP A 299 40.42 -4.01 36.87
CA ASP A 299 39.33 -3.74 35.88
C ASP A 299 39.22 -2.24 35.54
N THR A 300 39.37 -1.36 36.55
CA THR A 300 39.41 0.07 36.35
C THR A 300 40.57 0.51 35.46
N ILE A 301 41.78 -0.03 35.73
CA ILE A 301 42.99 0.24 34.91
C ILE A 301 42.77 -0.23 33.46
N ILE A 302 42.28 -1.45 33.23
CA ILE A 302 41.95 -1.96 31.92
C ILE A 302 41.01 -1.01 31.16
N MET A 303 39.91 -0.51 31.80
CA MET A 303 39.01 0.43 31.22
C MET A 303 39.68 1.78 30.86
N GLU A 304 40.53 2.29 31.72
CA GLU A 304 41.23 3.54 31.52
C GLU A 304 42.27 3.40 30.39
N VAL A 305 43.05 2.30 30.34
CA VAL A 305 43.99 1.96 29.24
C VAL A 305 43.22 1.89 27.91
N ALA A 306 42.12 1.16 27.85
CA ALA A 306 41.31 1.08 26.64
C ALA A 306 40.87 2.45 26.13
N LYS A 307 40.39 3.31 27.05
CA LYS A 307 39.97 4.69 26.75
C LYS A 307 41.14 5.52 26.22
N MET A 308 42.31 5.43 26.85
CA MET A 308 43.51 6.14 26.42
C MET A 308 43.99 5.68 25.03
N LEU A 309 44.14 4.37 24.81
CA LEU A 309 44.51 3.81 23.52
C LEU A 309 43.55 4.24 22.40
N LYS A 310 42.22 4.22 22.68
CA LYS A 310 41.21 4.63 21.73
C LYS A 310 41.32 6.12 21.34
N SER A 311 41.81 6.96 22.24
CA SER A 311 42.01 8.39 21.97
C SER A 311 43.24 8.65 21.08
N GLN A 312 44.21 7.70 20.98
CA GLN A 312 45.43 7.85 20.25
C GLN A 312 45.37 7.33 18.80
N ILE A 313 44.32 6.60 18.45
CA ILE A 313 44.15 6.02 17.12
C ILE A 313 43.14 6.79 16.28
N ARG A 314 43.21 6.66 14.95
CA ARG A 314 42.28 7.30 14.01
C ARG A 314 40.91 6.62 14.04
N LYS A 315 39.91 7.29 13.51
CA LYS A 315 38.53 6.77 13.43
C LYS A 315 38.44 5.43 12.65
N ASN A 316 39.29 5.25 11.66
CA ASN A 316 39.33 4.04 10.84
C ASN A 316 40.13 2.90 11.47
N ASP A 317 41.01 3.20 12.42
CA ASP A 317 41.76 2.17 13.14
C ASP A 317 40.86 1.51 14.19
N GLN A 318 41.13 0.24 14.46
CA GLN A 318 40.29 -0.51 15.41
C GLN A 318 41.12 -1.02 16.59
N LEU A 319 40.55 -0.88 17.79
CA LEU A 319 41.07 -1.36 19.03
C LEU A 319 40.28 -2.59 19.51
N PHE A 320 41.00 -3.64 19.83
CA PHE A 320 40.46 -4.91 20.31
C PHE A 320 41.07 -5.25 21.67
N ARG A 321 40.24 -5.89 22.53
CA ARG A 321 40.77 -6.60 23.71
C ARG A 321 40.62 -8.09 23.45
N ILE A 322 41.76 -8.79 23.44
CA ILE A 322 41.87 -10.19 23.03
C ILE A 322 42.14 -11.15 24.19
N GLY A 323 42.58 -10.64 25.32
CA GLY A 323 42.89 -11.36 26.53
C GLY A 323 42.61 -10.53 27.79
N GLY A 324 43.06 -10.96 28.93
CA GLY A 324 42.88 -10.27 30.21
C GLY A 324 43.39 -8.83 30.17
N GLU A 325 44.68 -8.68 29.93
CA GLU A 325 45.44 -7.41 29.85
C GLU A 325 45.99 -7.11 28.42
N GLU A 326 45.56 -7.93 27.42
CA GLU A 326 46.09 -7.87 26.06
C GLU A 326 45.16 -7.10 25.14
N PHE A 327 45.71 -6.17 24.38
CA PHE A 327 45.03 -5.37 23.38
C PHE A 327 45.67 -5.54 22.00
N VAL A 328 44.88 -5.38 20.95
CA VAL A 328 45.35 -5.26 19.57
C VAL A 328 44.84 -3.97 18.96
N ILE A 329 45.73 -3.30 18.20
CA ILE A 329 45.33 -2.21 17.33
C ILE A 329 45.60 -2.66 15.88
N LEU A 330 44.54 -2.69 15.05
CA LEU A 330 44.69 -2.82 13.61
C LEU A 330 44.71 -1.43 12.98
N LEU A 331 45.82 -1.14 12.29
CA LEU A 331 46.13 0.12 11.63
C LEU A 331 45.90 -0.05 10.12
N TYR A 332 44.86 0.52 9.61
CA TYR A 332 44.46 0.35 8.21
C TYR A 332 45.27 1.24 7.28
N ALA A 333 45.70 0.72 6.12
CA ALA A 333 46.46 1.43 5.11
C ALA A 333 47.68 2.16 5.75
N THR A 334 48.44 1.41 6.56
CA THR A 334 49.53 1.97 7.40
C THR A 334 50.78 1.15 7.25
N ASP A 335 51.86 1.80 6.85
CA ASP A 335 53.21 1.23 6.79
C ASP A 335 53.85 1.13 8.19
N GLN A 336 54.96 0.42 8.28
CA GLN A 336 55.69 0.16 9.52
C GLN A 336 56.08 1.46 10.24
N SER A 337 56.63 2.45 9.52
CA SER A 337 57.09 3.72 10.13
C SER A 337 55.94 4.55 10.72
N THR A 338 54.81 4.55 10.04
CA THR A 338 53.61 5.21 10.56
C THR A 338 53.00 4.47 11.73
N ALA A 339 52.98 3.13 11.69
CA ALA A 339 52.49 2.28 12.77
C ALA A 339 53.36 2.44 14.05
N GLU A 340 54.69 2.55 13.91
CA GLU A 340 55.62 2.83 15.01
C GLU A 340 55.27 4.14 15.70
N LYS A 341 55.09 5.24 14.93
CA LYS A 341 54.67 6.54 15.49
C LYS A 341 53.32 6.51 16.26
N VAL A 342 52.36 5.69 15.77
CA VAL A 342 51.09 5.51 16.48
C VAL A 342 51.31 4.75 17.78
N SER A 343 52.13 3.70 17.75
CA SER A 343 52.47 2.88 18.93
C SER A 343 53.26 3.71 19.97
N ASP A 344 54.22 4.53 19.54
CA ASP A 344 54.95 5.47 20.42
C ASP A 344 53.97 6.45 21.09
N ARG A 345 53.04 6.97 20.36
CA ARG A 345 52.03 7.88 20.93
C ARG A 345 51.15 7.16 21.98
N CYS A 346 50.77 5.91 21.74
CA CYS A 346 50.04 5.07 22.69
C CYS A 346 50.82 4.85 23.97
N ILE A 347 52.10 4.37 23.88
CA ILE A 347 52.96 4.14 25.06
C ILE A 347 53.16 5.43 25.83
N ASN A 348 53.51 6.53 25.15
CA ASN A 348 53.75 7.80 25.82
C ASN A 348 52.49 8.38 26.51
N ALA A 349 51.29 8.13 25.96
CA ALA A 349 50.05 8.53 26.58
C ALA A 349 49.80 7.73 27.87
N ILE A 350 50.02 6.42 27.86
CA ILE A 350 49.85 5.53 29.01
C ILE A 350 50.86 5.87 30.10
N ARG A 351 52.16 6.01 29.73
CA ARG A 351 53.25 6.32 30.69
C ARG A 351 53.02 7.60 31.47
N LYS A 352 52.35 8.61 30.87
CA LYS A 352 52.09 9.90 31.50
C LYS A 352 50.79 9.98 32.28
N TYR A 353 49.97 8.94 32.23
CA TYR A 353 48.64 8.95 32.83
C TYR A 353 48.71 8.35 34.23
N SER A 354 48.05 9.00 35.19
CA SER A 354 47.87 8.45 36.56
C SER A 354 46.55 7.63 36.57
N PHE A 355 46.72 6.35 36.82
CA PHE A 355 45.64 5.37 36.87
C PHE A 355 45.12 5.17 38.29
N GLY A 356 43.87 4.69 38.41
CA GLY A 356 43.29 4.33 39.70
C GLY A 356 42.66 5.51 40.46
N ASN A 357 42.51 6.68 39.83
CA ASN A 357 41.92 7.86 40.45
C ASN A 357 40.54 7.63 41.07
N LYS A 358 39.75 6.68 40.55
CA LYS A 358 38.47 6.28 41.15
C LYS A 358 38.57 5.61 42.49
N HIS A 359 39.75 5.14 42.86
CA HIS A 359 40.04 4.43 44.11
C HIS A 359 41.01 5.22 44.99
N ASP A 360 41.14 6.53 44.73
CA ASP A 360 42.12 7.42 45.40
C ASP A 360 43.55 6.92 45.35
N LEU A 361 43.91 6.24 44.24
CA LEU A 361 45.24 5.69 43.99
C LEU A 361 45.92 6.51 42.90
N ASP A 362 47.23 6.69 43.03
CA ASP A 362 48.13 7.27 42.02
C ASP A 362 49.07 6.17 41.51
N LEU A 363 48.56 5.44 40.47
CA LEU A 363 49.30 4.32 39.91
C LEU A 363 49.79 4.66 38.53
N THR A 364 51.01 4.24 38.22
CA THR A 364 51.57 4.27 36.88
C THR A 364 51.66 2.85 36.33
N VAL A 365 51.22 2.65 35.10
CA VAL A 365 51.44 1.38 34.35
C VAL A 365 52.16 1.69 33.04
N THR A 366 52.83 0.70 32.51
CA THR A 366 53.50 0.78 31.21
C THR A 366 52.94 -0.28 30.25
N LEU A 367 53.30 -0.18 28.99
CA LEU A 367 52.90 -1.14 27.98
C LEU A 367 54.14 -1.67 27.25
N SER A 368 54.17 -2.98 27.03
CA SER A 368 55.02 -3.59 26.01
C SER A 368 54.25 -3.76 24.72
N VAL A 369 54.89 -3.49 23.58
CA VAL A 369 54.24 -3.53 22.27
C VAL A 369 55.08 -4.33 21.29
N GLY A 370 54.48 -5.32 20.65
CA GLY A 370 55.00 -5.97 19.46
C GLY A 370 54.30 -5.44 18.21
N LEU A 371 55.06 -4.92 17.24
CA LEU A 371 54.56 -4.31 16.03
C LEU A 371 54.96 -5.10 14.80
N ALA A 372 53.97 -5.50 14.00
CA ALA A 372 54.19 -6.16 12.72
C ALA A 372 53.44 -5.46 11.59
N THR A 373 54.02 -5.44 10.40
CA THR A 373 53.36 -5.03 9.16
C THR A 373 53.15 -6.26 8.29
N PHE A 374 51.99 -6.43 7.69
CA PHE A 374 51.68 -7.61 6.90
C PHE A 374 52.40 -7.54 5.55
N ASP A 375 53.21 -8.57 5.25
CA ASP A 375 54.04 -8.71 4.05
C ASP A 375 53.44 -9.69 3.00
N GLY A 376 52.34 -10.36 3.34
CA GLY A 376 51.64 -11.29 2.45
C GLY A 376 51.82 -12.76 2.79
N ASP A 377 52.87 -13.15 3.49
CA ASP A 377 53.23 -14.56 3.71
C ASP A 377 53.15 -15.02 5.18
N ALA A 378 53.56 -14.17 6.14
CA ALA A 378 53.62 -14.55 7.55
C ALA A 378 52.28 -14.34 8.27
N ASP A 379 52.02 -15.14 9.31
CA ASP A 379 50.93 -14.86 10.26
C ASP A 379 51.29 -13.62 11.07
N ILE A 380 50.68 -12.49 10.71
CA ILE A 380 50.97 -11.18 11.31
C ILE A 380 50.76 -11.17 12.82
N TYR A 381 49.77 -11.91 13.35
CA TYR A 381 49.57 -12.00 14.78
C TYR A 381 50.71 -12.71 15.48
N LYS A 382 51.12 -13.86 14.97
CA LYS A 382 52.26 -14.60 15.51
C LYS A 382 53.56 -13.80 15.43
N THR A 383 53.76 -13.06 14.35
CA THR A 383 54.92 -12.20 14.15
C THR A 383 54.97 -11.06 15.17
N ALA A 384 53.80 -10.41 15.43
CA ALA A 384 53.69 -9.39 16.46
C ALA A 384 53.83 -9.96 17.89
N ASP A 385 53.36 -11.19 18.13
CA ASP A 385 53.47 -11.86 19.43
C ASP A 385 54.94 -12.15 19.79
N LEU A 386 55.73 -12.59 18.84
CA LEU A 386 57.18 -12.77 19.03
C LEU A 386 57.88 -11.44 19.36
N ALA A 387 57.53 -10.37 18.67
CA ALA A 387 58.07 -9.04 18.97
C ALA A 387 57.60 -8.52 20.35
N LEU A 388 56.37 -8.79 20.76
CA LEU A 388 55.89 -8.46 22.12
C LEU A 388 56.66 -9.25 23.19
N TYR A 389 56.89 -10.52 22.94
CA TYR A 389 57.70 -11.34 23.85
C TYR A 389 59.15 -10.78 24.02
N GLU A 390 59.77 -10.33 22.93
CA GLU A 390 61.06 -9.64 22.98
C GLU A 390 60.98 -8.33 23.77
N ALA A 391 59.97 -7.53 23.55
CA ALA A 391 59.73 -6.29 24.31
C ALA A 391 59.67 -6.53 25.82
N LYS A 392 58.95 -7.59 26.26
CA LYS A 392 58.83 -7.97 27.66
C LYS A 392 60.20 -8.45 28.23
N ASN A 393 61.00 -9.19 27.46
CA ASN A 393 62.33 -9.69 27.89
C ASN A 393 63.42 -8.60 27.94
N ASN A 394 63.33 -7.60 27.05
CA ASN A 394 64.30 -6.53 26.94
C ASN A 394 64.05 -5.35 27.93
N GLY A 395 63.20 -5.58 28.96
CA GLY A 395 63.02 -4.62 30.04
C GLY A 395 61.63 -3.95 30.07
N ARG A 396 60.70 -4.37 29.18
CA ARG A 396 59.32 -3.81 29.08
C ARG A 396 59.30 -2.34 28.64
N ASP A 397 58.10 -1.71 28.77
CA ASP A 397 57.89 -0.29 28.46
C ASP A 397 58.50 0.17 27.13
N GLN A 398 58.37 -0.62 26.07
CA GLN A 398 58.98 -0.39 24.77
C GLN A 398 58.22 -1.04 23.63
N ILE A 399 58.57 -0.60 22.41
CA ILE A 399 58.09 -1.19 21.16
C ILE A 399 59.22 -2.02 20.59
N VAL A 400 58.92 -3.24 20.15
CA VAL A 400 59.77 -4.06 19.31
C VAL A 400 59.12 -4.25 17.95
N LEU A 401 59.88 -3.94 16.89
CA LEU A 401 59.43 -4.18 15.54
C LEU A 401 59.74 -5.62 15.16
N ALA A 402 58.77 -6.30 14.61
CA ALA A 402 58.97 -7.62 14.05
C ALA A 402 59.91 -7.55 12.83
N SER A 403 60.92 -8.41 12.82
CA SER A 403 61.91 -8.51 11.76
C SER A 403 61.44 -9.44 10.61
#